data_9affaf0902c35f65bda12127b989b01a
#
_entry.id   9affaf0902c35f65bda12127b989b01a
#
_cell.length_a   1.000
_cell.length_b   1.000
_cell.length_c   1.000
_cell.angle_alpha   90.00
_cell.angle_beta   90.00
_cell.angle_gamma   90.00
#
_symmetry.space_group_name_H-M   'P 1'
#
loop_
_entity.id
_entity.type
_entity.pdbx_description
1 polymer ?
#
loop_
_entity_poly.entity_id
_entity_poly.type
_entity_poly.pdbx_seq_one_letter_code
_entity_poly.pdbx_strand_id
1 'polypeptide(L)'
;MTRLEKEKVLERIYYDVEEGFGSVRDLYEKARKVDVGTALDMVSAWMRAQPNKQTRNYKNYNSYTAPFPKYEFQIDLMDVTSLLRDVGSEIKSQLRYGLVCIDIVSKKCRIVPIENKDGDDVYKAVMECFKVLGQPLSIYSDDEGALNSKKLQTFFREEGITRIITKTHANQAERMIRTVKKMVGDRLRHYKTKTWVEVLKPSLNRYNNQIHSSTKTAPNKAHNLDNVIQVRTNLILKEKHNRKYPNISEGDYVKIFDKGKGNYVSRKETRSQWSERKYTVILVGRDMLNNRY
;
A
#
# COMPACT_ATOMS: atom_id res chain seq x y z
N MET A 1 -20.29 -19.10 -37.85
CA MET A 1 -20.44 -17.76 -37.24
C MET A 1 -19.10 -17.04 -37.27
N THR A 2 -19.10 -15.74 -37.54
CA THR A 2 -17.92 -14.89 -37.40
C THR A 2 -17.54 -14.74 -35.92
N ARG A 3 -16.33 -14.28 -35.63
CA ARG A 3 -15.88 -14.04 -34.25
C ARG A 3 -16.80 -13.06 -33.50
N LEU A 4 -17.22 -12.00 -34.18
CA LEU A 4 -18.08 -10.98 -33.59
C LEU A 4 -19.49 -11.54 -33.25
N GLU A 5 -20.03 -12.38 -34.09
CA GLU A 5 -21.32 -13.05 -33.84
C GLU A 5 -21.23 -14.01 -32.65
N LYS A 6 -20.12 -14.74 -32.52
CA LYS A 6 -19.87 -15.61 -31.36
C LYS A 6 -19.77 -14.80 -30.07
N GLU A 7 -19.06 -13.65 -30.09
CA GLU A 7 -18.96 -12.76 -28.91
C GLU A 7 -20.32 -12.23 -28.47
N LYS A 8 -21.21 -11.86 -29.41
CA LYS A 8 -22.60 -11.46 -29.09
C LYS A 8 -23.43 -12.61 -28.50
N VAL A 9 -23.22 -13.83 -28.96
CA VAL A 9 -23.88 -15.01 -28.38
C VAL A 9 -23.39 -15.24 -26.94
N LEU A 10 -22.07 -15.16 -26.71
CA LEU A 10 -21.50 -15.27 -25.38
C LEU A 10 -22.02 -14.18 -24.43
N GLU A 11 -22.11 -12.95 -24.92
CA GLU A 11 -22.64 -11.81 -24.15
C GLU A 11 -24.10 -12.04 -23.72
N ARG A 12 -24.94 -12.45 -24.66
CA ARG A 12 -26.36 -12.74 -24.37
C ARG A 12 -26.53 -13.85 -23.36
N ILE A 13 -25.77 -14.95 -23.48
CA ILE A 13 -25.87 -16.10 -22.54
C ILE A 13 -25.28 -15.74 -21.18
N TYR A 14 -24.15 -15.03 -21.17
CA TYR A 14 -23.45 -14.75 -19.91
C TYR A 14 -24.17 -13.72 -19.04
N TYR A 15 -24.81 -12.73 -19.65
CA TYR A 15 -25.52 -11.66 -18.93
C TYR A 15 -27.03 -11.91 -18.84
N ASP A 16 -27.46 -13.12 -19.15
CA ASP A 16 -28.84 -13.52 -18.87
C ASP A 16 -29.13 -13.44 -17.37
N VAL A 17 -30.31 -12.89 -17.01
CA VAL A 17 -30.63 -12.62 -15.61
C VAL A 17 -30.90 -13.89 -14.81
N GLU A 18 -31.51 -14.89 -15.44
CA GLU A 18 -31.92 -16.11 -14.76
C GLU A 18 -30.84 -17.21 -14.81
N GLU A 19 -30.26 -17.40 -15.97
CA GLU A 19 -29.32 -18.51 -16.22
C GLU A 19 -27.87 -18.09 -16.50
N GLY A 20 -27.56 -16.78 -16.41
CA GLY A 20 -26.26 -16.23 -16.73
C GLY A 20 -25.23 -16.32 -15.58
N PHE A 21 -24.13 -15.60 -15.74
CA PHE A 21 -23.01 -15.48 -14.78
C PHE A 21 -22.36 -16.81 -14.34
N GLY A 22 -22.54 -17.86 -15.11
CA GLY A 22 -22.01 -19.19 -14.88
C GLY A 22 -20.48 -19.29 -15.02
N SER A 23 -19.96 -20.50 -14.87
CA SER A 23 -18.53 -20.79 -15.07
C SER A 23 -18.17 -20.76 -16.56
N VAL A 24 -16.83 -20.74 -16.87
CA VAL A 24 -16.33 -20.88 -18.24
C VAL A 24 -16.92 -22.10 -18.93
N ARG A 25 -17.02 -23.21 -18.19
CA ARG A 25 -17.52 -24.49 -18.73
C ARG A 25 -19.02 -24.44 -19.01
N ASP A 26 -19.80 -23.87 -18.10
CA ASP A 26 -21.24 -23.68 -18.29
C ASP A 26 -21.53 -22.79 -19.51
N LEU A 27 -20.84 -21.65 -19.60
CA LEU A 27 -20.97 -20.76 -20.75
C LEU A 27 -20.55 -21.45 -22.07
N TYR A 28 -19.48 -22.23 -22.04
CA TYR A 28 -19.04 -23.00 -23.20
C TYR A 28 -20.08 -24.04 -23.65
N GLU A 29 -20.64 -24.80 -22.71
CA GLU A 29 -21.65 -25.82 -23.02
C GLU A 29 -22.94 -25.18 -23.59
N LYS A 30 -23.37 -24.05 -23.03
CA LYS A 30 -24.52 -23.30 -23.57
C LYS A 30 -24.24 -22.69 -24.95
N ALA A 31 -23.06 -22.09 -25.14
CA ALA A 31 -22.66 -21.51 -26.42
C ALA A 31 -22.53 -22.55 -27.53
N ARG A 32 -22.05 -23.75 -27.23
CA ARG A 32 -21.96 -24.84 -28.20
C ARG A 32 -23.32 -25.38 -28.68
N LYS A 33 -24.37 -25.22 -27.90
CA LYS A 33 -25.74 -25.53 -28.36
C LYS A 33 -26.21 -24.58 -29.45
N VAL A 34 -25.66 -23.35 -29.50
CA VAL A 34 -25.97 -22.34 -30.51
C VAL A 34 -25.01 -22.43 -31.69
N ASP A 35 -23.71 -22.62 -31.42
CA ASP A 35 -22.68 -22.78 -32.46
C ASP A 35 -21.64 -23.85 -32.03
N VAL A 36 -21.71 -25.00 -32.64
CA VAL A 36 -20.82 -26.15 -32.39
C VAL A 36 -19.34 -25.77 -32.57
N GLY A 37 -19.04 -24.81 -33.45
CA GLY A 37 -17.69 -24.31 -33.71
C GLY A 37 -17.13 -23.36 -32.64
N THR A 38 -17.82 -23.19 -31.52
CA THR A 38 -17.28 -22.38 -30.39
C THR A 38 -16.18 -23.14 -29.65
N ALA A 39 -14.99 -22.55 -29.55
CA ALA A 39 -13.85 -23.13 -28.85
C ALA A 39 -13.79 -22.70 -27.38
N LEU A 40 -13.37 -23.60 -26.50
CA LEU A 40 -13.25 -23.34 -25.04
C LEU A 40 -12.29 -22.19 -24.73
N ASP A 41 -11.17 -22.12 -25.47
CA ASP A 41 -10.17 -21.07 -25.28
C ASP A 41 -10.72 -19.68 -25.61
N MET A 42 -11.56 -19.60 -26.67
CA MET A 42 -12.27 -18.37 -27.03
C MET A 42 -13.22 -17.92 -25.92
N VAL A 43 -14.00 -18.85 -25.37
CA VAL A 43 -14.94 -18.56 -24.27
C VAL A 43 -14.16 -18.12 -23.02
N SER A 44 -13.07 -18.80 -22.72
CA SER A 44 -12.20 -18.47 -21.58
C SER A 44 -11.57 -17.07 -21.73
N ALA A 45 -11.06 -16.76 -22.91
CA ALA A 45 -10.49 -15.44 -23.21
C ALA A 45 -11.56 -14.33 -23.14
N TRP A 46 -12.74 -14.57 -23.74
CA TRP A 46 -13.84 -13.65 -23.70
C TRP A 46 -14.31 -13.37 -22.24
N MET A 47 -14.49 -14.43 -21.44
CA MET A 47 -14.91 -14.29 -20.05
C MET A 47 -13.88 -13.54 -19.19
N ARG A 48 -12.58 -13.77 -19.39
CA ARG A 48 -11.53 -13.00 -18.67
C ARG A 48 -11.55 -11.51 -19.02
N ALA A 49 -12.00 -11.16 -20.21
CA ALA A 49 -12.14 -9.77 -20.63
C ALA A 49 -13.38 -9.07 -20.05
N GLN A 50 -14.31 -9.81 -19.43
CA GLN A 50 -15.49 -9.19 -18.83
C GLN A 50 -15.12 -8.37 -17.59
N PRO A 51 -15.78 -7.19 -17.37
CA PRO A 51 -15.46 -6.28 -16.27
C PRO A 51 -15.52 -6.93 -14.88
N ASN A 52 -16.47 -7.83 -14.68
CA ASN A 52 -16.67 -8.53 -13.41
C ASN A 52 -15.68 -9.69 -13.18
N LYS A 53 -14.95 -10.12 -14.21
CA LYS A 53 -13.93 -11.18 -14.13
C LYS A 53 -12.51 -10.66 -14.30
N GLN A 54 -12.34 -9.40 -14.65
CA GLN A 54 -11.00 -8.81 -14.77
C GLN A 54 -10.36 -8.70 -13.39
N THR A 55 -9.31 -9.50 -13.17
CA THR A 55 -8.47 -9.40 -11.99
C THR A 55 -7.16 -8.72 -12.37
N ARG A 56 -6.77 -7.72 -11.57
CA ARG A 56 -5.48 -7.07 -11.75
C ARG A 56 -4.38 -7.91 -11.11
N ASN A 57 -3.61 -8.64 -11.91
CA ASN A 57 -2.43 -9.36 -11.45
C ASN A 57 -1.27 -8.40 -11.22
N TYR A 58 -1.06 -7.95 -9.98
CA TYR A 58 0.09 -7.15 -9.55
C TYR A 58 1.29 -8.04 -9.23
N LYS A 59 1.79 -8.77 -10.18
CA LYS A 59 3.00 -9.57 -9.95
C LYS A 59 4.28 -8.74 -10.04
N ASN A 60 4.22 -7.58 -10.71
CA ASN A 60 5.38 -6.76 -11.00
C ASN A 60 5.19 -5.35 -10.45
N TYR A 61 6.23 -4.78 -9.87
CA TYR A 61 6.23 -3.42 -9.33
C TYR A 61 7.55 -2.72 -9.63
N ASN A 62 7.52 -1.41 -9.67
CA ASN A 62 8.71 -0.60 -9.66
C ASN A 62 9.02 -0.20 -8.22
N SER A 63 10.28 -0.31 -7.84
CA SER A 63 10.77 0.22 -6.58
C SER A 63 10.78 1.74 -6.62
N TYR A 64 10.63 2.35 -5.48
CA TYR A 64 10.83 3.78 -5.29
C TYR A 64 11.90 3.98 -4.20
N THR A 65 12.86 4.81 -4.51
CA THR A 65 13.94 5.19 -3.59
C THR A 65 14.05 6.71 -3.56
N ALA A 66 13.87 7.31 -2.38
CA ALA A 66 14.04 8.75 -2.23
C ALA A 66 15.53 9.14 -2.36
N PRO A 67 15.83 10.42 -2.74
CA PRO A 67 17.18 10.84 -3.05
C PRO A 67 18.17 10.80 -1.88
N PHE A 68 17.71 11.16 -0.67
CA PHE A 68 18.55 11.27 0.53
C PHE A 68 17.71 11.12 1.81
N PRO A 69 18.34 10.90 2.99
CA PRO A 69 17.64 10.88 4.28
C PRO A 69 16.90 12.20 4.53
N LYS A 70 15.73 12.12 5.17
CA LYS A 70 14.81 13.24 5.41
C LYS A 70 14.12 13.79 4.15
N TYR A 71 14.29 13.18 2.99
CA TYR A 71 13.50 13.56 1.82
C TYR A 71 12.03 13.17 1.99
N GLU A 72 11.77 11.93 2.38
CA GLU A 72 10.42 11.42 2.60
C GLU A 72 10.35 10.54 3.84
N PHE A 73 9.35 10.81 4.69
CA PHE A 73 8.98 9.94 5.78
C PHE A 73 7.67 9.22 5.48
N GLN A 74 7.57 7.97 5.90
CA GLN A 74 6.27 7.30 5.99
C GLN A 74 5.76 7.38 7.43
N ILE A 75 4.49 7.75 7.57
CA ILE A 75 3.80 7.84 8.86
C ILE A 75 2.60 6.90 8.86
N ASP A 76 2.40 6.22 9.98
CA ASP A 76 1.30 5.28 10.18
C ASP A 76 0.94 5.17 11.66
N LEU A 77 -0.27 4.74 11.99
CA LEU A 77 -0.73 4.55 13.36
C LEU A 77 -0.72 3.05 13.73
N MET A 78 0.07 2.72 14.72
CA MET A 78 0.19 1.38 15.27
C MET A 78 -0.79 1.17 16.42
N ASP A 79 -1.70 0.21 16.30
CA ASP A 79 -2.51 -0.29 17.41
C ASP A 79 -1.80 -1.47 18.09
N VAL A 80 -1.61 -1.41 19.40
CA VAL A 80 -0.95 -2.46 20.19
C VAL A 80 -1.93 -3.35 20.98
N THR A 81 -3.22 -3.08 20.91
CA THR A 81 -4.25 -3.77 21.71
C THR A 81 -4.23 -5.30 21.49
N SER A 82 -4.16 -5.73 20.24
CA SER A 82 -4.07 -7.17 19.90
C SER A 82 -2.80 -7.79 20.46
N LEU A 83 -1.65 -7.12 20.32
CA LEU A 83 -0.37 -7.59 20.83
C LEU A 83 -0.41 -7.77 22.36
N LEU A 84 -0.98 -6.81 23.09
CA LEU A 84 -1.09 -6.87 24.55
C LEU A 84 -1.97 -8.04 25.00
N ARG A 85 -3.06 -8.29 24.29
CA ARG A 85 -3.92 -9.45 24.52
C ARG A 85 -3.19 -10.78 24.28
N ASP A 86 -2.46 -10.88 23.16
CA ASP A 86 -1.74 -12.10 22.77
C ASP A 86 -0.62 -12.47 23.74
N VAL A 87 -0.02 -11.49 24.41
CA VAL A 87 1.04 -11.75 25.40
C VAL A 87 0.49 -11.91 26.84
N GLY A 88 -0.82 -11.85 27.03
CA GLY A 88 -1.47 -11.94 28.36
C GLY A 88 -1.07 -10.77 29.28
N SER A 89 -0.67 -9.64 28.72
CA SER A 89 -0.35 -8.44 29.48
C SER A 89 -1.64 -7.69 29.81
N GLU A 90 -1.89 -7.44 31.09
CA GLU A 90 -2.96 -6.53 31.46
C GLU A 90 -2.68 -5.16 30.85
N ILE A 91 -3.72 -4.53 30.31
CA ILE A 91 -3.61 -3.18 29.75
C ILE A 91 -3.48 -2.20 30.94
N LYS A 92 -2.30 -2.12 31.52
CA LYS A 92 -1.99 -1.18 32.60
C LYS A 92 -1.76 0.25 32.13
N SER A 93 -1.62 0.44 30.82
CA SER A 93 -1.37 1.73 30.20
C SER A 93 -2.60 2.18 29.40
N GLN A 94 -2.99 3.44 29.55
CA GLN A 94 -3.98 4.11 28.69
C GLN A 94 -3.46 4.25 27.25
N LEU A 95 -2.14 4.20 27.05
CA LEU A 95 -1.49 4.34 25.76
C LEU A 95 -1.67 3.08 24.92
N ARG A 96 -2.66 3.09 24.04
CA ARG A 96 -3.03 1.95 23.19
C ARG A 96 -2.48 2.02 21.76
N TYR A 97 -2.00 3.19 21.39
CA TYR A 97 -1.54 3.46 20.04
C TYR A 97 -0.13 3.98 20.02
N GLY A 98 0.49 3.97 18.87
CA GLY A 98 1.78 4.59 18.64
C GLY A 98 1.82 5.26 17.27
N LEU A 99 2.17 6.53 17.22
CA LEU A 99 2.51 7.17 15.96
C LEU A 99 3.87 6.67 15.51
N VAL A 100 3.91 6.08 14.34
CA VAL A 100 5.11 5.55 13.71
C VAL A 100 5.57 6.51 12.64
N CYS A 101 6.85 6.88 12.69
CA CYS A 101 7.50 7.68 11.67
C CYS A 101 8.80 7.00 11.26
N ILE A 102 8.98 6.74 9.95
CA ILE A 102 10.18 6.13 9.39
C ILE A 102 10.70 6.92 8.19
N ASP A 103 11.99 7.21 8.20
CA ASP A 103 12.71 7.72 7.02
C ASP A 103 12.90 6.57 6.02
N ILE A 104 12.40 6.76 4.81
CA ILE A 104 12.40 5.69 3.80
C ILE A 104 13.77 5.39 3.21
N VAL A 105 14.75 6.27 3.33
CA VAL A 105 16.13 6.05 2.88
C VAL A 105 16.94 5.36 3.97
N SER A 106 17.11 6.01 5.11
CA SER A 106 17.92 5.48 6.20
C SER A 106 17.30 4.32 6.96
N LYS A 107 15.98 4.17 6.89
CA LYS A 107 15.15 3.27 7.71
C LYS A 107 15.15 3.64 9.19
N LYS A 108 15.70 4.79 9.57
CA LYS A 108 15.63 5.27 10.94
C LYS A 108 14.19 5.56 11.32
N CYS A 109 13.77 5.07 12.47
CA CYS A 109 12.39 5.21 12.91
C CYS A 109 12.28 5.74 14.34
N ARG A 110 11.16 6.40 14.59
CA ARG A 110 10.66 6.80 15.91
C ARG A 110 9.23 6.32 16.03
N ILE A 111 8.86 5.86 17.23
CA ILE A 111 7.49 5.60 17.61
C ILE A 111 7.21 6.41 18.86
N VAL A 112 6.12 7.15 18.85
CA VAL A 112 5.64 7.92 19.98
C VAL A 112 4.33 7.30 20.45
N PRO A 113 4.27 6.77 21.69
CA PRO A 113 3.03 6.27 22.27
C PRO A 113 2.00 7.39 22.40
N ILE A 114 0.76 7.11 22.04
CA ILE A 114 -0.38 8.02 22.17
C ILE A 114 -1.56 7.30 22.79
N GLU A 115 -2.41 8.05 23.46
CA GLU A 115 -3.60 7.53 24.13
C GLU A 115 -4.73 7.36 23.13
N ASN A 116 -4.98 8.39 22.34
CA ASN A 116 -6.07 8.45 21.39
C ASN A 116 -5.56 8.68 19.96
N LYS A 117 -6.39 8.34 18.99
CA LYS A 117 -6.18 8.65 17.59
C LYS A 117 -6.86 9.98 17.22
N ASP A 118 -6.77 11.00 18.07
CA ASP A 118 -7.26 12.33 17.75
C ASP A 118 -6.18 13.22 17.11
N GLY A 119 -6.61 14.33 16.54
CA GLY A 119 -5.71 15.22 15.79
C GLY A 119 -4.66 15.92 16.66
N ASP A 120 -4.96 16.16 17.95
CA ASP A 120 -4.03 16.85 18.85
C ASP A 120 -2.94 15.93 19.37
N ASP A 121 -3.29 14.70 19.75
CA ASP A 121 -2.31 13.70 20.18
C ASP A 121 -1.39 13.31 19.02
N VAL A 122 -1.96 13.12 17.82
CA VAL A 122 -1.19 12.83 16.61
C VAL A 122 -0.28 14.01 16.23
N TYR A 123 -0.75 15.25 16.33
CA TYR A 123 0.09 16.43 16.09
C TYR A 123 1.30 16.48 17.05
N LYS A 124 1.07 16.33 18.35
CA LYS A 124 2.16 16.30 19.36
C LYS A 124 3.16 15.20 19.06
N ALA A 125 2.65 14.01 18.70
CA ALA A 125 3.49 12.85 18.38
C ALA A 125 4.32 13.06 17.11
N VAL A 126 3.78 13.71 16.07
CA VAL A 126 4.53 14.10 14.86
C VAL A 126 5.67 15.05 15.23
N MET A 127 5.39 16.07 16.04
CA MET A 127 6.41 17.01 16.51
C MET A 127 7.53 16.31 17.29
N GLU A 128 7.19 15.33 18.12
CA GLU A 128 8.18 14.53 18.83
C GLU A 128 9.02 13.64 17.89
N CYS A 129 8.40 13.10 16.84
CA CYS A 129 9.13 12.36 15.82
C CYS A 129 10.14 13.27 15.11
N PHE A 130 9.73 14.48 14.73
CA PHE A 130 10.59 15.43 14.01
C PHE A 130 11.75 15.97 14.87
N LYS A 131 11.57 16.12 16.17
CA LYS A 131 12.69 16.45 17.07
C LYS A 131 13.83 15.42 17.00
N VAL A 132 13.51 14.15 16.78
CA VAL A 132 14.50 13.04 16.76
C VAL A 132 15.00 12.72 15.36
N LEU A 133 14.12 12.75 14.37
CA LEU A 133 14.42 12.34 12.99
C LEU A 133 14.82 13.54 12.11
N GLY A 134 14.53 14.77 12.55
CA GLY A 134 14.56 15.96 11.72
C GLY A 134 13.27 16.10 10.91
N GLN A 135 13.15 17.23 10.23
CA GLN A 135 11.98 17.56 9.42
C GLN A 135 12.15 16.98 8.00
N PRO A 136 11.14 16.29 7.44
CA PRO A 136 11.18 15.80 6.07
C PRO A 136 10.71 16.87 5.08
N LEU A 137 11.03 16.68 3.78
CA LEU A 137 10.43 17.47 2.70
C LEU A 137 9.04 16.95 2.32
N SER A 138 8.81 15.66 2.51
CA SER A 138 7.50 15.06 2.21
C SER A 138 7.13 13.96 3.21
N ILE A 139 5.82 13.77 3.35
CA ILE A 139 5.23 12.71 4.19
C ILE A 139 4.33 11.87 3.31
N TYR A 140 4.49 10.56 3.40
CA TYR A 140 3.64 9.57 2.78
C TYR A 140 2.85 8.83 3.86
N SER A 141 1.52 8.93 3.82
CA SER A 141 0.63 8.28 4.80
C SER A 141 -0.62 7.74 4.10
N ASP A 142 -1.36 6.89 4.78
CA ASP A 142 -2.71 6.57 4.36
C ASP A 142 -3.69 7.72 4.65
N ASP A 143 -4.95 7.53 4.26
CA ASP A 143 -6.04 8.51 4.42
C ASP A 143 -6.71 8.36 5.80
N GLU A 144 -5.93 8.20 6.87
CA GLU A 144 -6.49 8.10 8.23
C GLU A 144 -6.92 9.47 8.75
N GLY A 145 -8.13 9.54 9.35
CA GLY A 145 -8.78 10.80 9.73
C GLY A 145 -7.95 11.66 10.68
N ALA A 146 -7.23 11.05 11.61
CA ALA A 146 -6.37 11.77 12.56
C ALA A 146 -5.21 12.52 11.88
N LEU A 147 -4.65 11.93 10.81
CA LEU A 147 -3.63 12.57 9.99
C LEU A 147 -4.21 13.67 9.07
N ASN A 148 -5.54 13.71 8.93
CA ASN A 148 -6.27 14.73 8.16
C ASN A 148 -6.71 15.93 8.99
N SER A 149 -6.32 16.02 10.28
CA SER A 149 -6.70 17.13 11.14
C SER A 149 -6.24 18.47 10.56
N LYS A 150 -7.08 19.51 10.67
CA LYS A 150 -6.78 20.86 10.16
C LYS A 150 -5.46 21.39 10.72
N LYS A 151 -5.21 21.15 12.01
CA LYS A 151 -3.99 21.58 12.70
C LYS A 151 -2.73 20.99 12.06
N LEU A 152 -2.76 19.70 11.76
CA LEU A 152 -1.63 19.01 11.14
C LEU A 152 -1.43 19.45 9.68
N GLN A 153 -2.51 19.61 8.93
CA GLN A 153 -2.44 20.13 7.55
C GLN A 153 -1.92 21.55 7.48
N THR A 154 -2.34 22.42 8.41
CA THR A 154 -1.83 23.79 8.52
C THR A 154 -0.35 23.78 8.82
N PHE A 155 0.09 23.00 9.81
CA PHE A 155 1.50 22.83 10.14
C PHE A 155 2.33 22.36 8.94
N PHE A 156 1.90 21.31 8.22
CA PHE A 156 2.65 20.84 7.05
C PHE A 156 2.77 21.90 5.96
N ARG A 157 1.73 22.68 5.74
CA ARG A 157 1.73 23.77 4.76
C ARG A 157 2.68 24.91 5.17
N GLU A 158 2.65 25.30 6.44
CA GLU A 158 3.51 26.37 6.98
C GLU A 158 4.98 25.98 6.96
N GLU A 159 5.28 24.71 7.23
CA GLU A 159 6.64 24.17 7.20
C GLU A 159 7.10 23.71 5.79
N GLY A 160 6.28 23.91 4.77
CA GLY A 160 6.60 23.52 3.39
C GLY A 160 6.70 22.00 3.16
N ILE A 161 6.05 21.21 4.02
CA ILE A 161 6.07 19.75 3.94
C ILE A 161 4.97 19.27 3.01
N THR A 162 5.34 18.59 1.91
CA THR A 162 4.37 18.00 0.99
C THR A 162 3.80 16.72 1.57
N ARG A 163 2.48 16.64 1.74
CA ARG A 163 1.83 15.40 2.14
C ARG A 163 1.29 14.64 0.96
N ILE A 164 1.67 13.38 0.84
CA ILE A 164 1.23 12.42 -0.19
C ILE A 164 0.33 11.39 0.47
N ILE A 165 -0.95 11.41 0.13
CA ILE A 165 -1.93 10.45 0.65
C ILE A 165 -1.97 9.24 -0.27
N THR A 166 -1.68 8.06 0.27
CA THR A 166 -1.78 6.81 -0.47
C THR A 166 -3.17 6.20 -0.37
N LYS A 167 -3.67 5.72 -1.50
CA LYS A 167 -4.90 4.91 -1.55
C LYS A 167 -4.65 3.43 -1.19
N THR A 168 -3.39 3.06 -0.94
CA THR A 168 -3.02 1.68 -0.62
C THR A 168 -2.51 1.58 0.81
N HIS A 169 -1.22 1.48 1.00
CA HIS A 169 -0.61 1.29 2.31
C HIS A 169 0.77 1.95 2.37
N ALA A 170 1.15 2.42 3.54
CA ALA A 170 2.50 2.89 3.84
C ALA A 170 3.44 1.69 4.08
N ASN A 171 3.74 0.94 3.04
CA ASN A 171 4.37 -0.37 3.08
C ASN A 171 5.63 -0.47 3.94
N GLN A 172 6.44 0.59 4.01
CA GLN A 172 7.67 0.57 4.81
C GLN A 172 7.37 0.78 6.29
N ALA A 173 6.44 1.68 6.63
CA ALA A 173 5.95 1.87 7.98
C ALA A 173 5.29 0.58 8.50
N GLU A 174 4.43 -0.07 7.72
CA GLU A 174 3.80 -1.34 8.09
C GLU A 174 4.81 -2.47 8.35
N ARG A 175 5.84 -2.58 7.52
CA ARG A 175 6.92 -3.57 7.74
C ARG A 175 7.68 -3.29 9.03
N MET A 176 7.95 -2.04 9.30
CA MET A 176 8.63 -1.61 10.51
C MET A 176 7.75 -1.86 11.74
N ILE A 177 6.46 -1.52 11.70
CA ILE A 177 5.47 -1.83 12.74
C ILE A 177 5.51 -3.33 13.08
N ARG A 178 5.46 -4.19 12.08
CA ARG A 178 5.53 -5.64 12.25
C ARG A 178 6.80 -6.08 12.97
N THR A 179 7.94 -5.53 12.57
CA THR A 179 9.25 -5.82 13.19
C THR A 179 9.29 -5.37 14.65
N VAL A 180 8.84 -4.15 14.93
CA VAL A 180 8.85 -3.59 16.27
C VAL A 180 7.83 -4.29 17.18
N LYS A 181 6.61 -4.59 16.68
CA LYS A 181 5.63 -5.37 17.44
C LYS A 181 6.20 -6.74 17.87
N LYS A 182 6.93 -7.41 16.99
CA LYS A 182 7.61 -8.66 17.35
C LYS A 182 8.64 -8.42 18.46
N MET A 183 9.52 -7.43 18.33
CA MET A 183 10.54 -7.11 19.34
C MET A 183 9.94 -6.73 20.69
N VAL A 184 8.84 -5.99 20.68
CA VAL A 184 8.07 -5.61 21.88
C VAL A 184 7.41 -6.85 22.49
N GLY A 185 6.72 -7.65 21.68
CA GLY A 185 6.08 -8.88 22.15
C GLY A 185 7.03 -9.90 22.78
N ASP A 186 8.21 -10.10 22.17
CA ASP A 186 9.22 -10.99 22.72
C ASP A 186 9.72 -10.52 24.09
N ARG A 187 9.89 -9.20 24.28
CA ARG A 187 10.26 -8.62 25.57
C ARG A 187 9.14 -8.71 26.61
N LEU A 188 7.90 -8.47 26.22
CA LEU A 188 6.76 -8.56 27.12
C LEU A 188 6.54 -10.01 27.61
N ARG A 189 6.74 -11.01 26.74
CA ARG A 189 6.67 -12.43 27.14
C ARG A 189 7.74 -12.79 28.18
N HIS A 190 8.89 -12.16 28.09
CA HIS A 190 9.99 -12.39 29.04
C HIS A 190 9.84 -11.54 30.31
N TYR A 191 9.56 -10.24 30.14
CA TYR A 191 9.42 -9.28 31.25
C TYR A 191 7.94 -9.00 31.52
N LYS A 192 7.24 -9.96 32.13
CA LYS A 192 5.78 -9.92 32.34
C LYS A 192 5.27 -8.72 33.17
N THR A 193 6.14 -8.09 33.95
CA THR A 193 5.79 -6.91 34.78
C THR A 193 5.93 -5.58 34.07
N LYS A 194 6.54 -5.53 32.88
CA LYS A 194 6.76 -4.29 32.14
C LYS A 194 5.60 -3.97 31.22
N THR A 195 5.40 -2.68 31.00
CA THR A 195 4.47 -2.15 29.99
C THR A 195 5.12 -2.14 28.60
N TRP A 196 4.31 -2.10 27.57
CA TRP A 196 4.82 -2.01 26.19
C TRP A 196 5.64 -0.73 25.94
N VAL A 197 5.33 0.35 26.64
CA VAL A 197 6.04 1.64 26.54
C VAL A 197 7.47 1.51 27.09
N GLU A 198 7.65 0.82 28.23
CA GLU A 198 8.97 0.58 28.82
C GLU A 198 9.88 -0.26 27.91
N VAL A 199 9.31 -1.25 27.22
CA VAL A 199 10.08 -2.11 26.32
C VAL A 199 10.21 -1.56 24.90
N LEU A 200 9.43 -0.52 24.55
CA LEU A 200 9.48 0.12 23.24
C LEU A 200 10.84 0.81 23.01
N LYS A 201 11.31 1.62 23.97
CA LYS A 201 12.60 2.34 23.85
C LYS A 201 13.78 1.40 23.56
N PRO A 202 14.03 0.32 24.33
CA PRO A 202 15.09 -0.63 23.99
C PRO A 202 14.85 -1.38 22.68
N SER A 203 13.59 -1.60 22.27
CA SER A 203 13.27 -2.20 20.98
C SER A 203 13.65 -1.29 19.82
N LEU A 204 13.33 -0.01 19.91
CA LEU A 204 13.70 1.00 18.90
C LEU A 204 15.23 1.21 18.85
N ASN A 205 15.89 1.26 20.01
CA ASN A 205 17.34 1.36 20.06
C ASN A 205 18.01 0.18 19.35
N ARG A 206 17.54 -1.03 19.59
CA ARG A 206 18.04 -2.20 18.87
C ARG A 206 17.77 -2.09 17.37
N TYR A 207 16.55 -1.75 16.96
CA TYR A 207 16.20 -1.59 15.56
C TYR A 207 17.10 -0.55 14.86
N ASN A 208 17.24 0.63 15.44
CA ASN A 208 18.00 1.74 14.83
C ASN A 208 19.53 1.52 14.82
N ASN A 209 20.05 0.59 15.61
CA ASN A 209 21.49 0.25 15.67
C ASN A 209 21.82 -1.08 14.99
N GLN A 210 20.83 -1.87 14.60
CA GLN A 210 21.04 -3.11 13.86
C GLN A 210 21.23 -2.83 12.36
N ILE A 211 22.21 -3.50 11.73
CA ILE A 211 22.43 -3.39 10.29
C ILE A 211 21.16 -3.81 9.53
N HIS A 212 20.63 -2.91 8.74
CA HIS A 212 19.46 -3.16 7.92
C HIS A 212 19.84 -3.84 6.60
N SER A 213 19.12 -4.88 6.22
CA SER A 213 19.44 -5.69 5.02
C SER A 213 19.43 -4.91 3.71
N SER A 214 18.61 -3.85 3.60
CA SER A 214 18.52 -3.03 2.38
C SER A 214 19.65 -2.02 2.28
N THR A 215 19.94 -1.30 3.36
CA THR A 215 20.95 -0.24 3.38
C THR A 215 22.35 -0.76 3.66
N LYS A 216 22.47 -2.00 4.15
CA LYS A 216 23.74 -2.59 4.64
C LYS A 216 24.42 -1.77 5.75
N THR A 217 23.67 -0.88 6.35
CA THR A 217 24.12 0.08 7.37
C THR A 217 23.05 0.15 8.46
N ALA A 218 23.45 0.41 9.70
CA ALA A 218 22.49 0.65 10.78
C ALA A 218 21.73 1.97 10.54
N PRO A 219 20.40 2.02 10.78
CA PRO A 219 19.59 3.22 10.51
C PRO A 219 20.12 4.52 11.12
N ASN A 220 20.66 4.47 12.34
CA ASN A 220 21.28 5.65 12.95
C ASN A 220 22.48 6.17 12.16
N LYS A 221 23.32 5.28 11.62
CA LYS A 221 24.45 5.65 10.76
C LYS A 221 24.00 6.04 9.37
N ALA A 222 23.01 5.32 8.80
CA ALA A 222 22.45 5.60 7.48
C ALA A 222 21.73 6.96 7.41
N HIS A 223 21.28 7.50 8.54
CA HIS A 223 20.62 8.79 8.62
C HIS A 223 21.60 9.98 8.56
N ASN A 224 22.88 9.74 8.74
CA ASN A 224 23.92 10.75 8.55
C ASN A 224 24.21 10.91 7.06
N LEU A 225 24.34 12.18 6.63
CA LEU A 225 24.62 12.54 5.23
C LEU A 225 25.94 11.96 4.71
N ASP A 226 26.93 11.75 5.57
CA ASP A 226 28.22 11.16 5.20
C ASP A 226 28.10 9.75 4.59
N ASN A 227 27.02 9.03 4.92
CA ASN A 227 26.78 7.68 4.43
C ASN A 227 25.78 7.61 3.26
N VAL A 228 25.28 8.74 2.79
CA VAL A 228 24.19 8.82 1.80
C VAL A 228 24.52 8.07 0.53
N ILE A 229 25.72 8.27 -0.02
CA ILE A 229 26.14 7.64 -1.29
C ILE A 229 26.12 6.12 -1.15
N GLN A 230 26.72 5.56 -0.11
CA GLN A 230 26.75 4.12 0.11
C GLN A 230 25.37 3.53 0.35
N VAL A 231 24.55 4.20 1.18
CA VAL A 231 23.18 3.77 1.47
C VAL A 231 22.34 3.78 0.20
N ARG A 232 22.41 4.85 -0.58
CA ARG A 232 21.67 5.00 -1.84
C ARG A 232 22.09 3.95 -2.86
N THR A 233 23.39 3.72 -3.03
CA THR A 233 23.91 2.67 -3.92
C THR A 233 23.33 1.31 -3.54
N ASN A 234 23.34 0.95 -2.25
CA ASN A 234 22.77 -0.30 -1.77
C ASN A 234 21.24 -0.41 -2.00
N LEU A 235 20.52 0.70 -1.95
CA LEU A 235 19.08 0.73 -2.24
C LEU A 235 18.84 0.55 -3.75
N ILE A 236 19.56 1.27 -4.60
CA ILE A 236 19.46 1.19 -6.07
C ILE A 236 19.77 -0.22 -6.57
N LEU A 237 20.81 -0.88 -6.05
CA LEU A 237 21.14 -2.27 -6.39
C LEU A 237 20.03 -3.27 -6.07
N LYS A 238 19.08 -2.91 -5.21
CA LYS A 238 17.91 -3.72 -4.86
C LYS A 238 16.62 -3.31 -5.57
N GLU A 239 16.67 -2.24 -6.35
CA GLU A 239 15.50 -1.77 -7.08
C GLU A 239 15.02 -2.81 -8.08
N LYS A 240 13.71 -2.90 -8.20
CA LYS A 240 13.04 -3.73 -9.18
C LYS A 240 12.25 -2.82 -10.10
N HIS A 241 12.47 -2.96 -11.40
CA HIS A 241 11.77 -2.23 -12.46
C HIS A 241 11.05 -3.21 -13.39
N ASN A 242 10.31 -4.14 -12.78
CA ASN A 242 9.70 -5.27 -13.49
C ASN A 242 8.26 -4.99 -13.92
N ARG A 243 7.72 -3.82 -13.62
CA ARG A 243 6.34 -3.49 -13.97
C ARG A 243 6.23 -3.33 -15.47
N LYS A 244 5.49 -4.23 -16.10
CA LYS A 244 5.10 -4.10 -17.49
C LYS A 244 3.79 -3.32 -17.55
N TYR A 245 3.77 -2.28 -18.35
CA TYR A 245 2.57 -1.54 -18.67
C TYR A 245 1.94 -2.12 -19.94
N PRO A 246 0.61 -2.17 -20.06
CA PRO A 246 -0.03 -2.58 -21.31
C PRO A 246 0.40 -1.61 -22.43
N ASN A 247 0.52 -2.14 -23.65
CA ASN A 247 0.69 -1.30 -24.82
C ASN A 247 -0.64 -0.57 -25.07
N ILE A 248 -0.69 0.71 -24.69
CA ILE A 248 -1.83 1.58 -24.90
C ILE A 248 -1.38 2.64 -25.89
N SER A 249 -2.21 2.91 -26.91
CA SER A 249 -1.99 3.93 -27.92
C SER A 249 -3.13 4.95 -27.89
N GLU A 250 -2.89 6.14 -28.44
CA GLU A 250 -3.94 7.13 -28.64
C GLU A 250 -5.02 6.53 -29.55
N GLY A 251 -6.28 6.77 -29.20
CA GLY A 251 -7.44 6.16 -29.85
C GLY A 251 -7.90 4.83 -29.25
N ASP A 252 -7.12 4.19 -28.40
CA ASP A 252 -7.53 2.93 -27.75
C ASP A 252 -8.71 3.13 -26.79
N TYR A 253 -9.58 2.14 -26.73
CA TYR A 253 -10.65 2.08 -25.73
C TYR A 253 -10.18 1.39 -24.46
N VAL A 254 -10.23 2.09 -23.35
CA VAL A 254 -9.77 1.59 -22.05
C VAL A 254 -10.88 1.67 -20.99
N LYS A 255 -10.75 0.89 -19.94
CA LYS A 255 -11.52 1.04 -18.70
C LYS A 255 -10.60 1.48 -17.57
N ILE A 256 -11.11 2.33 -16.70
CA ILE A 256 -10.38 2.82 -15.53
C ILE A 256 -10.55 1.83 -14.39
N PHE A 257 -9.43 1.42 -13.79
CA PHE A 257 -9.44 0.61 -12.59
C PHE A 257 -9.53 1.50 -11.35
N ASP A 258 -10.65 1.42 -10.63
CA ASP A 258 -10.86 2.19 -9.40
C ASP A 258 -10.68 1.30 -8.16
N LYS A 259 -9.66 1.60 -7.39
CA LYS A 259 -9.40 0.91 -6.10
C LYS A 259 -10.20 1.49 -4.94
N GLY A 260 -10.82 2.65 -5.08
CA GLY A 260 -11.11 3.53 -3.96
C GLY A 260 -12.56 3.87 -3.65
N LYS A 261 -13.52 3.54 -4.48
CA LYS A 261 -14.90 3.92 -4.22
C LYS A 261 -15.70 2.79 -3.55
N GLY A 262 -15.81 2.81 -2.25
CA GLY A 262 -16.77 1.98 -1.52
C GLY A 262 -16.36 1.63 -0.10
N ASN A 263 -17.31 1.64 0.83
CA ASN A 263 -17.14 1.33 2.25
C ASN A 263 -16.68 -0.11 2.51
N TYR A 264 -15.95 -0.28 3.59
CA TYR A 264 -15.06 -1.39 3.95
C TYR A 264 -15.64 -2.82 3.96
N VAL A 265 -16.93 -3.01 4.01
CA VAL A 265 -17.53 -4.31 4.32
C VAL A 265 -17.95 -5.15 3.10
N SER A 266 -18.13 -4.54 1.93
CA SER A 266 -18.75 -5.23 0.78
C SER A 266 -17.89 -5.32 -0.49
N ARG A 267 -16.60 -5.00 -0.41
CA ARG A 267 -15.76 -4.73 -1.61
C ARG A 267 -15.24 -5.94 -2.36
N LYS A 268 -15.14 -7.08 -1.73
CA LYS A 268 -14.54 -8.27 -2.37
C LYS A 268 -15.54 -9.05 -3.22
N GLU A 269 -16.82 -8.93 -2.93
CA GLU A 269 -17.83 -9.86 -3.44
C GLU A 269 -18.80 -9.26 -4.48
N THR A 270 -19.02 -7.96 -4.49
CA THR A 270 -20.16 -7.38 -5.22
C THR A 270 -19.88 -6.27 -6.24
N ARG A 271 -18.65 -5.77 -6.41
CA ARG A 271 -18.37 -4.69 -7.35
C ARG A 271 -17.24 -4.99 -8.31
N SER A 272 -17.52 -4.73 -9.61
CA SER A 272 -16.45 -4.58 -10.59
C SER A 272 -15.53 -3.42 -10.20
N GLN A 273 -14.23 -3.68 -10.13
CA GLN A 273 -13.21 -2.66 -9.85
C GLN A 273 -12.89 -1.81 -11.09
N TRP A 274 -13.56 -2.08 -12.19
CA TRP A 274 -13.38 -1.38 -13.45
C TRP A 274 -14.57 -0.47 -13.72
N SER A 275 -14.31 0.68 -14.39
CA SER A 275 -15.37 1.60 -14.80
C SER A 275 -16.40 0.90 -15.68
N GLU A 276 -17.67 1.23 -15.53
CA GLU A 276 -18.75 0.75 -16.41
C GLU A 276 -18.55 1.28 -17.83
N ARG A 277 -18.18 2.57 -17.94
CA ARG A 277 -17.95 3.24 -19.22
C ARG A 277 -16.55 2.91 -19.76
N LYS A 278 -16.44 2.85 -21.07
CA LYS A 278 -15.18 2.85 -21.81
C LYS A 278 -14.76 4.31 -22.04
N TYR A 279 -13.45 4.54 -22.03
CA TYR A 279 -12.85 5.83 -22.30
C TYR A 279 -11.92 5.69 -23.49
N THR A 280 -11.85 6.72 -24.33
CA THR A 280 -10.88 6.78 -25.43
C THR A 280 -9.60 7.44 -24.92
N VAL A 281 -8.47 6.86 -25.22
CA VAL A 281 -7.16 7.43 -24.89
C VAL A 281 -6.88 8.59 -25.85
N ILE A 282 -6.81 9.80 -25.31
CA ILE A 282 -6.54 11.01 -26.12
C ILE A 282 -5.07 11.39 -26.13
N LEU A 283 -4.28 10.96 -25.13
CA LEU A 283 -2.86 11.24 -25.05
C LEU A 283 -2.15 10.14 -24.27
N VAL A 284 -0.96 9.72 -24.71
CA VAL A 284 -0.07 8.81 -23.99
C VAL A 284 1.20 9.55 -23.61
N GLY A 285 1.33 9.88 -22.31
CA GLY A 285 2.54 10.48 -21.75
C GLY A 285 3.66 9.45 -21.54
N ARG A 286 4.89 9.93 -21.52
CA ARG A 286 6.07 9.16 -21.12
C ARG A 286 6.91 9.97 -20.14
N ASP A 287 7.38 9.34 -19.07
CA ASP A 287 8.36 9.98 -18.18
C ASP A 287 9.79 9.92 -18.75
N MET A 288 10.73 10.56 -18.05
CA MET A 288 12.14 10.55 -18.43
C MET A 288 12.78 9.15 -18.49
N LEU A 289 12.16 8.16 -17.87
CA LEU A 289 12.56 6.75 -17.87
C LEU A 289 11.80 5.93 -18.92
N ASN A 290 11.11 6.60 -19.84
CA ASN A 290 10.31 5.97 -20.91
C ASN A 290 9.13 5.13 -20.41
N ASN A 291 8.67 5.32 -19.17
CA ASN A 291 7.44 4.72 -18.68
C ASN A 291 6.23 5.45 -19.27
N ARG A 292 5.19 4.68 -19.67
CA ARG A 292 3.92 5.22 -20.19
C ARG A 292 2.92 5.46 -19.06
N TYR A 293 2.16 6.54 -19.12
CA TYR A 293 0.99 6.84 -18.26
C TYR A 293 -0.12 7.56 -19.01
#